data_a077eb058e89beb1946afcf55d2ed2fa
#
_entry.id   a077eb058e89beb1946afcf55d2ed2fa
#
_cell.length_a   1.000
_cell.length_b   1.000
_cell.length_c   1.000
_cell.angle_alpha   90.00
_cell.angle_beta   90.00
_cell.angle_gamma   90.00
#
_symmetry.space_group_name_H-M   'P 1'
#
loop_
_entity.id
_entity.type
_entity.pdbx_description
1 polymer ?
#
loop_
_entity_poly.entity_id
_entity_poly.type
_entity_poly.pdbx_seq_one_letter_code
_entity_poly.pdbx_strand_id
1 'polypeptide(L)'
;MSDTKAKPGSAPGRGASAPDGDELGAAGAQLTTAPREDAPNLPALGVVGWFRWFWRQLTSMRVALLLLLLLSLAAIPGSLIPQAGVDDFRIEDLRKESPKLASFYDAVGLFNVYGSVWFSAIYILLFVSLIGCILPRTWQFVGQLRGRPPGAPKRLTRLPAYATWRTEAEPEAVRGAALALLRKKRFRAHAVGDAVAAEKGYLREAGNLVFHIALIVMLLAFAAGQLLRHEGNKLILPGGGFSNTLTQYDDFKSGNLFHTDDLTPFSFRFDKFEGTYERSGPARGTPSTFKADVTYSEGVDGPEKKRTIKVNEPLEIDGTKVYLVSHGYAPVVTVRDPRGKVIFREPVPLLPLDANVTSSGAIKVLDGYRNKKDKKEQLGFNAFFVPTFAGAGSGQMISTFPALDFPVLALSAYHGSLGVDSGVPQNVYQLDKRKMKEFKGEDGELFKKMLRPGETMKLPGGAGSITFEKEIQEWAGFQIAKEPGSGWALTGALAAIAGLAGSLFIQRRRVWVRAVTGPDGVTVVEMAGLGRSESAKVAEELSDLAAALHATAPTAAPTEPTASEASETSTESAPPAEPARPAEPTGPSASASADGPDGGKPGAGSVDPAPSTPETPAVPAEGAEK
;
A
#
# COMPACT_ATOMS: atom_id res chain seq x y z
N MET A 1 -49.46 -0.14 56.91
CA MET A 1 -48.96 0.02 58.29
C MET A 1 -47.72 0.90 58.12
N SER A 2 -47.91 2.23 58.10
CA SER A 2 -47.92 3.12 59.28
C SER A 2 -46.57 3.08 59.97
N ASP A 3 -45.85 4.15 60.25
CA ASP A 3 -46.04 5.57 60.43
C ASP A 3 -44.65 6.24 60.45
N THR A 4 -44.48 7.38 59.84
CA THR A 4 -44.61 8.78 60.28
C THR A 4 -43.81 9.19 61.53
N LYS A 5 -43.01 10.24 61.40
CA LYS A 5 -42.84 11.51 62.20
C LYS A 5 -41.36 11.89 62.26
N ALA A 6 -40.97 13.01 61.78
CA ALA A 6 -41.21 14.42 62.02
C ALA A 6 -40.14 15.10 62.90
N LYS A 7 -39.66 16.24 62.39
CA LYS A 7 -38.84 17.33 62.99
C LYS A 7 -39.37 17.89 64.29
N PRO A 8 -38.65 18.72 65.12
CA PRO A 8 -38.16 20.06 64.83
C PRO A 8 -36.82 20.36 65.59
N GLY A 9 -35.96 21.34 65.35
CA GLY A 9 -36.15 22.78 65.24
C GLY A 9 -35.39 23.50 66.35
N SER A 10 -34.66 24.53 66.00
CA SER A 10 -34.44 25.83 66.71
C SER A 10 -32.97 26.28 66.83
N ALA A 11 -32.70 27.45 66.22
CA ALA A 11 -31.67 28.42 66.58
C ALA A 11 -32.23 29.31 67.80
N PRO A 12 -31.52 30.33 68.38
CA PRO A 12 -30.34 31.11 67.95
C PRO A 12 -29.41 31.53 69.11
N GLY A 13 -28.31 32.28 68.82
CA GLY A 13 -27.59 33.01 69.88
C GLY A 13 -26.42 33.85 69.35
N ARG A 14 -26.67 35.17 69.37
CA ARG A 14 -25.70 36.25 69.11
C ARG A 14 -24.69 36.39 70.27
N GLY A 15 -23.45 36.91 69.92
CA GLY A 15 -22.59 37.51 70.91
C GLY A 15 -21.34 38.10 70.23
N ALA A 16 -21.30 39.42 70.19
CA ALA A 16 -20.27 40.28 69.69
C ALA A 16 -19.10 40.42 70.71
N SER A 17 -17.91 40.67 70.27
CA SER A 17 -16.98 41.73 70.77
C SER A 17 -15.60 41.59 70.09
N ALA A 18 -15.13 42.68 69.48
CA ALA A 18 -13.70 43.02 69.30
C ALA A 18 -13.27 43.82 70.54
N PRO A 19 -11.98 44.23 70.79
CA PRO A 19 -10.98 44.68 69.81
C PRO A 19 -9.49 44.38 70.18
N ASP A 20 -8.60 44.86 69.24
CA ASP A 20 -7.28 45.46 69.39
C ASP A 20 -6.02 44.60 69.70
N GLY A 21 -4.99 44.90 68.92
CA GLY A 21 -3.57 44.84 69.33
C GLY A 21 -2.59 44.33 68.30
N ASP A 22 -1.98 45.29 67.61
CA ASP A 22 -0.71 45.27 66.88
C ASP A 22 0.29 44.13 67.17
N GLU A 23 0.92 43.59 66.15
CA GLU A 23 2.34 43.79 65.88
C GLU A 23 2.82 43.12 64.60
N LEU A 24 3.68 43.81 63.87
CA LEU A 24 4.49 43.42 62.74
C LEU A 24 5.41 42.27 63.06
N GLY A 25 5.49 41.28 62.18
CA GLY A 25 6.54 40.28 62.28
C GLY A 25 6.49 39.16 61.24
N ALA A 26 7.40 39.26 60.27
CA ALA A 26 8.01 38.18 59.49
C ALA A 26 7.17 37.37 58.52
N ALA A 27 7.47 37.60 57.25
CA ALA A 27 7.18 36.75 56.09
C ALA A 27 7.54 35.28 56.32
N GLY A 28 6.54 34.48 56.48
CA GLY A 28 6.61 33.03 56.40
C GLY A 28 5.44 32.56 55.57
N ALA A 29 5.70 32.28 54.29
CA ALA A 29 4.71 31.70 53.37
C ALA A 29 4.26 30.35 53.93
N GLN A 30 3.21 30.32 54.68
CA GLN A 30 2.43 29.08 54.89
C GLN A 30 1.56 28.88 53.65
N LEU A 31 2.01 27.97 52.79
CA LEU A 31 1.18 27.28 51.84
C LEU A 31 0.07 26.57 52.63
N THR A 32 -1.05 27.25 52.81
CA THR A 32 -2.28 26.59 53.18
C THR A 32 -2.60 25.57 52.13
N THR A 33 -2.34 24.31 52.42
CA THR A 33 -2.89 23.18 51.71
C THR A 33 -4.40 23.33 51.76
N ALA A 34 -5.01 23.79 50.66
CA ALA A 34 -6.43 23.70 50.49
C ALA A 34 -6.86 22.24 50.75
N PRO A 35 -7.98 22.01 51.43
CA PRO A 35 -8.51 20.66 51.55
C PRO A 35 -8.57 20.06 50.17
N ARG A 36 -7.92 18.90 49.95
CA ARG A 36 -8.17 18.10 48.76
C ARG A 36 -9.66 17.89 48.71
N GLU A 37 -10.31 18.58 47.78
CA GLU A 37 -11.65 18.19 47.34
C GLU A 37 -11.56 16.71 46.99
N ASP A 38 -12.34 15.89 47.68
CA ASP A 38 -12.45 14.47 47.42
C ASP A 38 -12.61 14.30 45.92
N ALA A 39 -11.64 13.59 45.30
CA ALA A 39 -11.67 13.28 43.89
C ALA A 39 -13.05 12.69 43.58
N PRO A 40 -13.78 13.23 42.62
CA PRO A 40 -15.14 12.76 42.37
C PRO A 40 -15.07 11.24 42.22
N ASN A 41 -15.78 10.52 43.09
CA ASN A 41 -16.00 9.09 42.99
C ASN A 41 -16.62 8.84 41.62
N LEU A 42 -15.79 8.60 40.62
CA LEU A 42 -16.26 8.20 39.29
C LEU A 42 -17.00 6.87 39.47
N PRO A 43 -18.31 6.82 39.17
CA PRO A 43 -19.05 5.58 39.30
C PRO A 43 -18.33 4.48 38.53
N ALA A 44 -18.12 3.32 39.17
CA ALA A 44 -17.53 2.18 38.56
C ALA A 44 -18.26 1.88 37.24
N LEU A 45 -17.53 1.95 36.12
CA LEU A 45 -18.10 1.72 34.81
C LEU A 45 -18.60 0.27 34.75
N GLY A 46 -19.90 0.07 34.74
CA GLY A 46 -20.48 -1.25 34.47
C GLY A 46 -20.04 -1.74 33.08
N VAL A 47 -20.24 -3.04 32.78
CA VAL A 47 -19.83 -3.67 31.53
C VAL A 47 -20.21 -2.86 30.28
N VAL A 48 -21.44 -2.30 30.26
CA VAL A 48 -21.90 -1.43 29.15
C VAL A 48 -21.10 -0.12 29.09
N GLY A 49 -20.71 0.44 30.24
CA GLY A 49 -19.87 1.63 30.31
C GLY A 49 -18.48 1.39 29.77
N TRP A 50 -17.89 0.24 30.11
CA TRP A 50 -16.61 -0.23 29.59
C TRP A 50 -16.63 -0.41 28.08
N PHE A 51 -17.66 -1.11 27.51
CA PHE A 51 -17.84 -1.26 26.07
C PHE A 51 -17.99 0.08 25.34
N ARG A 52 -18.77 1.01 25.90
CA ARG A 52 -18.94 2.36 25.35
C ARG A 52 -17.64 3.16 25.38
N TRP A 53 -16.87 3.05 26.47
CA TRP A 53 -15.56 3.68 26.59
C TRP A 53 -14.58 3.10 25.56
N PHE A 54 -14.45 1.76 25.49
CA PHE A 54 -13.61 1.06 24.53
C PHE A 54 -13.95 1.42 23.08
N TRP A 55 -15.24 1.40 22.74
CA TRP A 55 -15.70 1.79 21.42
C TRP A 55 -15.31 3.23 21.08
N ARG A 56 -15.48 4.17 21.99
CA ARG A 56 -15.07 5.57 21.79
C ARG A 56 -13.56 5.73 21.62
N GLN A 57 -12.75 4.92 22.31
CA GLN A 57 -11.30 4.91 22.12
C GLN A 57 -10.93 4.33 20.75
N LEU A 58 -11.46 3.16 20.42
CA LEU A 58 -11.20 2.47 19.16
C LEU A 58 -11.60 3.33 17.95
N THR A 59 -12.71 4.05 18.02
CA THR A 59 -13.20 4.93 16.94
C THR A 59 -12.61 6.34 16.99
N SER A 60 -11.52 6.55 17.71
CA SER A 60 -10.82 7.84 17.76
C SER A 60 -9.80 7.95 16.61
N MET A 61 -9.65 9.16 16.05
CA MET A 61 -8.64 9.40 15.00
C MET A 61 -7.21 9.07 15.44
N ARG A 62 -6.88 9.25 16.72
CA ARG A 62 -5.54 8.94 17.25
C ARG A 62 -5.25 7.45 17.18
N VAL A 63 -6.23 6.62 17.58
CA VAL A 63 -6.10 5.17 17.54
C VAL A 63 -6.06 4.67 16.09
N ALA A 64 -6.86 5.23 15.18
CA ALA A 64 -6.78 4.87 13.76
C ALA A 64 -5.40 5.15 13.17
N LEU A 65 -4.78 6.30 13.48
CA LEU A 65 -3.43 6.64 13.03
C LEU A 65 -2.36 5.73 13.66
N LEU A 66 -2.50 5.37 14.93
CA LEU A 66 -1.60 4.42 15.60
C LEU A 66 -1.72 3.01 15.00
N LEU A 67 -2.93 2.56 14.71
CA LEU A 67 -3.15 1.27 14.03
C LEU A 67 -2.60 1.26 12.61
N LEU A 68 -2.71 2.36 11.88
CA LEU A 68 -2.11 2.50 10.55
C LEU A 68 -0.58 2.45 10.62
N LEU A 69 0.02 3.16 11.59
CA LEU A 69 1.47 3.09 11.83
C LEU A 69 1.88 1.67 12.21
N LEU A 70 1.13 1.02 13.11
CA LEU A 70 1.41 -0.35 13.54
C LEU A 70 1.30 -1.34 12.37
N LEU A 71 0.28 -1.19 11.49
CA LEU A 71 0.14 -2.00 10.29
C LEU A 71 1.32 -1.81 9.33
N SER A 72 1.78 -0.57 9.16
CA SER A 72 2.95 -0.28 8.32
C SER A 72 4.23 -0.92 8.89
N LEU A 73 4.45 -0.85 10.20
CA LEU A 73 5.57 -1.51 10.87
C LEU A 73 5.45 -3.04 10.78
N ALA A 74 4.24 -3.57 10.91
CA ALA A 74 3.96 -4.99 10.80
C ALA A 74 4.20 -5.55 9.37
N ALA A 75 4.10 -4.72 8.34
CA ALA A 75 4.38 -5.10 6.96
C ALA A 75 5.89 -5.22 6.65
N ILE A 76 6.77 -4.58 7.43
CA ILE A 76 8.23 -4.61 7.22
C ILE A 76 8.78 -6.04 7.24
N PRO A 77 8.53 -6.88 8.26
CA PRO A 77 8.97 -8.26 8.24
C PRO A 77 8.47 -9.04 7.03
N GLY A 78 7.22 -8.81 6.58
CA GLY A 78 6.66 -9.45 5.42
C GLY A 78 7.35 -9.11 4.10
N SER A 79 8.06 -7.98 4.04
CA SER A 79 8.84 -7.57 2.86
C SER A 79 10.31 -8.00 2.93
N LEU A 80 10.86 -8.21 4.12
CA LEU A 80 12.28 -8.54 4.31
C LEU A 80 12.53 -10.05 4.46
N ILE A 81 11.58 -10.77 5.07
CA ILE A 81 11.70 -12.20 5.35
C ILE A 81 11.06 -12.98 4.20
N PRO A 82 11.69 -14.09 3.72
CA PRO A 82 11.08 -14.93 2.70
C PRO A 82 9.69 -15.40 3.12
N GLN A 83 8.70 -15.27 2.23
CA GLN A 83 7.32 -15.63 2.53
C GLN A 83 6.97 -17.00 1.95
N ALA A 84 6.27 -17.81 2.72
CA ALA A 84 5.81 -19.13 2.30
C ALA A 84 4.95 -19.03 1.03
N GLY A 85 5.27 -19.88 0.06
CA GLY A 85 4.62 -19.91 -1.23
C GLY A 85 5.09 -18.85 -2.23
N VAL A 86 6.09 -18.04 -1.86
CA VAL A 86 6.79 -17.12 -2.77
C VAL A 86 8.25 -17.52 -2.86
N ASP A 87 8.93 -17.69 -1.72
CA ASP A 87 10.36 -17.97 -1.62
C ASP A 87 10.62 -19.26 -0.80
N ASP A 88 9.90 -20.34 -1.06
CA ASP A 88 10.00 -21.59 -0.29
C ASP A 88 11.42 -22.17 -0.29
N PHE A 89 12.17 -21.96 -1.37
CA PHE A 89 13.57 -22.40 -1.46
C PHE A 89 14.46 -21.68 -0.44
N ARG A 90 14.34 -20.35 -0.31
CA ARG A 90 15.08 -19.57 0.70
C ARG A 90 14.68 -19.93 2.12
N ILE A 91 13.42 -20.28 2.34
CA ILE A 91 12.94 -20.76 3.66
C ILE A 91 13.61 -22.09 4.01
N GLU A 92 13.69 -23.01 3.04
CA GLU A 92 14.34 -24.31 3.21
C GLU A 92 15.86 -24.16 3.49
N ASP A 93 16.54 -23.25 2.78
CA ASP A 93 17.95 -22.96 3.02
C ASP A 93 18.15 -22.31 4.40
N LEU A 94 17.31 -21.37 4.80
CA LEU A 94 17.36 -20.77 6.13
C LEU A 94 17.14 -21.81 7.24
N ARG A 95 16.25 -22.80 7.01
CA ARG A 95 16.04 -23.92 7.95
C ARG A 95 17.27 -24.79 8.09
N LYS A 96 18.05 -24.97 7.02
CA LYS A 96 19.31 -25.73 7.05
C LYS A 96 20.46 -24.96 7.69
N GLU A 97 20.63 -23.69 7.31
CA GLU A 97 21.72 -22.84 7.79
C GLU A 97 21.53 -22.38 9.23
N SER A 98 20.29 -22.02 9.60
CA SER A 98 19.98 -21.42 10.90
C SER A 98 18.69 -21.99 11.50
N PRO A 99 18.68 -23.27 11.97
CA PRO A 99 17.45 -23.94 12.43
C PRO A 99 16.76 -23.24 13.61
N LYS A 100 17.53 -22.63 14.53
CA LYS A 100 16.96 -21.91 15.67
C LYS A 100 16.25 -20.62 15.26
N LEU A 101 16.82 -19.89 14.29
CA LEU A 101 16.22 -18.67 13.76
C LEU A 101 14.96 -19.00 12.96
N ALA A 102 15.03 -20.02 12.13
CA ALA A 102 13.88 -20.50 11.36
C ALA A 102 12.73 -20.97 12.28
N SER A 103 13.03 -21.68 13.36
CA SER A 103 12.03 -22.09 14.36
C SER A 103 11.39 -20.89 15.07
N PHE A 104 12.15 -19.84 15.35
CA PHE A 104 11.61 -18.59 15.90
C PHE A 104 10.69 -17.90 14.89
N TYR A 105 11.09 -17.82 13.62
CA TYR A 105 10.26 -17.23 12.57
C TYR A 105 8.97 -18.00 12.34
N ASP A 106 9.00 -19.34 12.39
CA ASP A 106 7.81 -20.18 12.34
C ASP A 106 6.89 -19.93 13.54
N ALA A 107 7.42 -19.88 14.75
CA ALA A 107 6.64 -19.70 15.97
C ALA A 107 5.91 -18.34 16.03
N VAL A 108 6.50 -17.30 15.46
CA VAL A 108 5.90 -15.95 15.39
C VAL A 108 5.08 -15.75 14.11
N GLY A 109 5.15 -16.68 13.14
CA GLY A 109 4.44 -16.60 11.87
C GLY A 109 5.07 -15.64 10.88
N LEU A 110 6.39 -15.41 10.95
CA LEU A 110 7.10 -14.46 10.08
C LEU A 110 7.31 -14.99 8.66
N PHE A 111 7.21 -16.30 8.43
CA PHE A 111 7.18 -16.86 7.07
C PHE A 111 5.80 -16.72 6.39
N ASN A 112 4.77 -16.28 7.14
CA ASN A 112 3.45 -15.97 6.60
C ASN A 112 2.86 -14.74 7.32
N VAL A 113 3.53 -13.61 7.21
CA VAL A 113 3.19 -12.37 7.93
C VAL A 113 1.77 -11.94 7.62
N TYR A 114 1.41 -11.85 6.36
CA TYR A 114 0.11 -11.34 5.90
C TYR A 114 -1.07 -12.28 6.23
N GLY A 115 -0.81 -13.57 6.45
CA GLY A 115 -1.77 -14.55 6.92
C GLY A 115 -1.77 -14.77 8.44
N SER A 116 -0.86 -14.12 9.18
CA SER A 116 -0.73 -14.31 10.62
C SER A 116 -1.91 -13.73 11.40
N VAL A 117 -2.20 -14.33 12.55
CA VAL A 117 -3.29 -13.89 13.44
C VAL A 117 -3.09 -12.46 13.94
N TRP A 118 -1.84 -12.10 14.28
CA TRP A 118 -1.54 -10.77 14.80
C TRP A 118 -1.65 -9.68 13.72
N PHE A 119 -1.22 -9.93 12.47
CA PHE A 119 -1.40 -9.01 11.36
C PHE A 119 -2.88 -8.82 11.03
N SER A 120 -3.63 -9.92 10.96
CA SER A 120 -5.08 -9.90 10.73
C SER A 120 -5.81 -9.14 11.83
N ALA A 121 -5.40 -9.28 13.10
CA ALA A 121 -5.99 -8.54 14.22
C ALA A 121 -5.78 -7.02 14.07
N ILE A 122 -4.55 -6.58 13.73
CA ILE A 122 -4.26 -5.16 13.49
C ILE A 122 -5.11 -4.63 12.33
N TYR A 123 -5.20 -5.38 11.24
CA TYR A 123 -5.99 -5.03 10.06
C TYR A 123 -7.49 -4.89 10.39
N ILE A 124 -8.07 -5.86 11.10
CA ILE A 124 -9.48 -5.83 11.51
C ILE A 124 -9.75 -4.66 12.47
N LEU A 125 -8.87 -4.42 13.44
CA LEU A 125 -9.01 -3.29 14.37
C LEU A 125 -8.94 -1.95 13.63
N LEU A 126 -8.03 -1.80 12.65
CA LEU A 126 -7.94 -0.62 11.80
C LEU A 126 -9.23 -0.43 11.00
N PHE A 127 -9.76 -1.49 10.42
CA PHE A 127 -11.00 -1.46 9.65
C PHE A 127 -12.20 -1.02 10.49
N VAL A 128 -12.37 -1.60 11.67
CA VAL A 128 -13.43 -1.22 12.63
C VAL A 128 -13.26 0.24 13.08
N SER A 129 -12.02 0.64 13.40
CA SER A 129 -11.68 2.02 13.79
C SER A 129 -12.03 3.02 12.68
N LEU A 130 -11.68 2.70 11.46
CA LEU A 130 -11.91 3.55 10.28
C LEU A 130 -13.42 3.73 10.02
N ILE A 131 -14.17 2.64 10.00
CA ILE A 131 -15.64 2.68 9.85
C ILE A 131 -16.26 3.51 10.97
N GLY A 132 -15.88 3.24 12.22
CA GLY A 132 -16.42 3.94 13.38
C GLY A 132 -16.10 5.45 13.41
N CYS A 133 -14.98 5.87 12.80
CA CYS A 133 -14.63 7.27 12.63
C CYS A 133 -15.40 7.94 11.48
N ILE A 134 -15.61 7.22 10.39
CA ILE A 134 -16.15 7.79 9.15
C ILE A 134 -17.67 7.92 9.21
N LEU A 135 -18.39 6.92 9.71
CA LEU A 135 -19.86 6.93 9.74
C LEU A 135 -20.44 8.17 10.44
N PRO A 136 -20.03 8.55 11.68
CA PRO A 136 -20.54 9.76 12.31
C PRO A 136 -20.21 11.03 11.54
N ARG A 137 -19.01 11.10 10.94
CA ARG A 137 -18.61 12.25 10.10
C ARG A 137 -19.45 12.37 8.84
N THR A 138 -19.78 11.24 8.22
CA THR A 138 -20.67 11.20 7.05
C THR A 138 -22.03 11.79 7.38
N TRP A 139 -22.65 11.38 8.48
CA TRP A 139 -23.93 11.94 8.93
C TRP A 139 -23.86 13.43 9.22
N GLN A 140 -22.84 13.88 9.94
CA GLN A 140 -22.60 15.29 10.21
C GLN A 140 -22.42 16.11 8.93
N PHE A 141 -21.68 15.56 7.97
CA PHE A 141 -21.43 16.20 6.69
C PHE A 141 -22.70 16.31 5.84
N VAL A 142 -23.51 15.27 5.76
CA VAL A 142 -24.82 15.31 5.08
C VAL A 142 -25.72 16.37 5.71
N GLY A 143 -25.71 16.50 7.05
CA GLY A 143 -26.36 17.58 7.76
C GLY A 143 -25.85 18.98 7.35
N GLN A 144 -24.54 19.16 7.25
CA GLN A 144 -23.91 20.41 6.83
C GLN A 144 -24.16 20.74 5.35
N LEU A 145 -24.24 19.76 4.47
CA LEU A 145 -24.61 19.97 3.06
C LEU A 145 -26.04 20.55 2.94
N ARG A 146 -26.95 20.09 3.75
CA ARG A 146 -28.35 20.56 3.79
C ARG A 146 -28.53 21.85 4.61
N GLY A 147 -27.60 22.10 5.55
CA GLY A 147 -27.61 23.27 6.40
C GLY A 147 -27.33 24.56 5.63
N ARG A 148 -27.83 25.72 6.05
CA ARG A 148 -27.51 27.04 5.51
C ARG A 148 -26.18 27.55 6.09
N PRO A 149 -25.43 28.46 5.40
CA PRO A 149 -24.28 29.13 5.97
C PRO A 149 -24.62 29.79 7.32
N PRO A 150 -23.74 29.74 8.33
CA PRO A 150 -24.04 30.34 9.64
C PRO A 150 -24.17 31.86 9.53
N GLY A 151 -25.08 32.42 10.32
CA GLY A 151 -25.33 33.86 10.38
C GLY A 151 -24.08 34.68 10.77
N ALA A 152 -24.12 35.98 10.56
CA ALA A 152 -23.01 36.87 10.86
C ALA A 152 -22.67 36.87 12.37
N PRO A 153 -21.38 36.81 12.75
CA PRO A 153 -20.95 37.02 14.12
C PRO A 153 -21.32 38.41 14.64
N LYS A 154 -21.55 38.54 15.94
CA LYS A 154 -21.89 39.84 16.54
C LYS A 154 -20.83 40.92 16.27
N ARG A 155 -19.57 40.57 16.23
CA ARG A 155 -18.43 41.48 15.98
C ARG A 155 -17.67 41.04 14.73
N LEU A 156 -17.96 41.65 13.59
CA LEU A 156 -17.31 41.40 12.31
C LEU A 156 -15.87 41.94 12.28
N THR A 157 -15.57 43.01 13.03
CA THR A 157 -14.27 43.65 13.15
C THR A 157 -13.13 42.72 13.67
N ARG A 158 -13.49 41.58 14.30
CA ARG A 158 -12.50 40.60 14.79
C ARG A 158 -12.03 39.59 13.73
N LEU A 159 -12.65 39.62 12.56
CA LEU A 159 -12.32 38.70 11.50
C LEU A 159 -11.06 39.18 10.73
N PRO A 160 -10.25 38.26 10.19
CA PRO A 160 -8.96 38.59 9.58
C PRO A 160 -9.07 39.45 8.33
N ALA A 161 -10.19 39.44 7.64
CA ALA A 161 -10.51 40.35 6.54
C ALA A 161 -11.77 41.12 6.87
N TYR A 162 -11.69 42.44 6.90
CA TYR A 162 -12.79 43.33 7.25
C TYR A 162 -12.76 44.62 6.41
N ALA A 163 -13.91 45.04 5.94
CA ALA A 163 -14.12 46.34 5.24
C ALA A 163 -15.40 46.97 5.74
N THR A 164 -15.45 48.30 5.83
CA THR A 164 -16.61 49.05 6.20
C THR A 164 -16.69 50.36 5.44
N TRP A 165 -17.89 50.80 5.08
CA TRP A 165 -18.16 52.10 4.47
C TRP A 165 -19.59 52.53 4.78
N ARG A 166 -19.90 53.80 4.47
CA ARG A 166 -21.25 54.42 4.62
C ARG A 166 -21.85 54.68 3.25
N THR A 167 -23.16 54.50 3.13
CA THR A 167 -23.91 54.73 1.89
C THR A 167 -25.30 55.28 2.19
N GLU A 168 -25.81 56.09 1.26
CA GLU A 168 -27.18 56.60 1.32
C GLU A 168 -28.25 55.57 0.90
N ALA A 169 -27.79 54.45 0.30
CA ALA A 169 -28.68 53.36 -0.12
C ALA A 169 -29.32 52.70 1.09
N GLU A 170 -30.60 52.34 1.01
CA GLU A 170 -31.30 51.63 2.07
C GLU A 170 -30.65 50.31 2.43
N PRO A 171 -30.67 49.92 3.73
CA PRO A 171 -30.05 48.66 4.17
C PRO A 171 -30.57 47.43 3.43
N GLU A 172 -31.86 47.40 3.08
CA GLU A 172 -32.44 46.27 2.33
C GLU A 172 -31.94 46.19 0.88
N ALA A 173 -31.81 47.33 0.21
CA ALA A 173 -31.25 47.40 -1.14
C ALA A 173 -29.81 46.91 -1.15
N VAL A 174 -28.99 47.33 -0.17
CA VAL A 174 -27.60 46.85 -0.03
C VAL A 174 -27.54 45.35 0.21
N ARG A 175 -28.38 44.80 1.10
CA ARG A 175 -28.45 43.35 1.34
C ARG A 175 -28.90 42.57 0.09
N GLY A 176 -29.88 43.11 -0.66
CA GLY A 176 -30.33 42.54 -1.92
C GLY A 176 -29.23 42.49 -2.97
N ALA A 177 -28.50 43.60 -3.15
CA ALA A 177 -27.34 43.70 -4.06
C ALA A 177 -26.22 42.73 -3.65
N ALA A 178 -25.90 42.68 -2.34
CA ALA A 178 -24.89 41.75 -1.82
C ALA A 178 -25.29 40.29 -2.05
N LEU A 179 -26.57 39.92 -1.84
CA LEU A 179 -27.04 38.56 -2.11
C LEU A 179 -26.95 38.18 -3.58
N ALA A 180 -27.32 39.11 -4.48
CA ALA A 180 -27.21 38.88 -5.94
C ALA A 180 -25.76 38.74 -6.38
N LEU A 181 -24.87 39.63 -5.90
CA LEU A 181 -23.43 39.61 -6.20
C LEU A 181 -22.76 38.30 -5.74
N LEU A 182 -23.00 37.90 -4.49
CA LEU A 182 -22.43 36.70 -3.92
C LEU A 182 -22.91 35.42 -4.64
N ARG A 183 -24.19 35.36 -5.05
CA ARG A 183 -24.72 34.26 -5.86
C ARG A 183 -24.11 34.25 -7.26
N LYS A 184 -23.94 35.39 -7.91
CA LYS A 184 -23.23 35.50 -9.22
C LYS A 184 -21.79 35.02 -9.13
N LYS A 185 -21.11 35.26 -8.02
CA LYS A 185 -19.75 34.76 -7.74
C LYS A 185 -19.71 33.29 -7.24
N ARG A 186 -20.83 32.57 -7.37
CA ARG A 186 -20.99 31.14 -6.99
C ARG A 186 -20.82 30.87 -5.49
N PHE A 187 -21.13 31.83 -4.63
CA PHE A 187 -21.32 31.59 -3.21
C PHE A 187 -22.74 31.05 -2.93
N ARG A 188 -22.82 30.13 -2.00
CA ARG A 188 -24.10 29.73 -1.40
C ARG A 188 -24.48 30.81 -0.38
N ALA A 189 -25.34 31.74 -0.77
CA ALA A 189 -25.69 32.91 0.02
C ALA A 189 -27.17 32.95 0.37
N HIS A 190 -27.47 33.45 1.58
CA HIS A 190 -28.82 33.72 2.05
C HIS A 190 -28.84 34.91 3.04
N ALA A 191 -29.97 35.59 3.12
CA ALA A 191 -30.16 36.69 4.06
C ALA A 191 -30.62 36.15 5.43
N VAL A 192 -30.05 36.67 6.51
CA VAL A 192 -30.38 36.32 7.91
C VAL A 192 -30.32 37.58 8.75
N GLY A 193 -31.48 38.07 9.17
CA GLY A 193 -31.59 39.30 9.96
C GLY A 193 -31.02 40.51 9.20
N ASP A 194 -30.09 41.21 9.82
CA ASP A 194 -29.42 42.40 9.32
C ASP A 194 -28.25 42.10 8.36
N ALA A 195 -27.98 40.83 8.04
CA ALA A 195 -26.83 40.42 7.28
C ALA A 195 -27.15 39.38 6.19
N VAL A 196 -26.26 39.31 5.18
CA VAL A 196 -26.17 38.25 4.21
C VAL A 196 -25.01 37.34 4.61
N ALA A 197 -25.28 36.05 4.78
CA ALA A 197 -24.26 35.05 5.04
C ALA A 197 -24.00 34.22 3.77
N ALA A 198 -22.75 34.07 3.41
CA ALA A 198 -22.32 33.36 2.21
C ALA A 198 -21.15 32.41 2.46
N GLU A 199 -21.14 31.28 1.76
CA GLU A 199 -20.10 30.27 1.86
C GLU A 199 -19.75 29.69 0.49
N LYS A 200 -18.45 29.52 0.22
CA LYS A 200 -17.91 28.90 -0.98
C LYS A 200 -16.88 27.84 -0.61
N GLY A 201 -16.72 26.79 -1.44
CA GLY A 201 -15.75 25.74 -1.18
C GLY A 201 -16.17 24.69 -0.15
N TYR A 202 -17.47 24.55 0.13
CA TYR A 202 -17.99 23.50 1.02
C TYR A 202 -17.75 22.08 0.50
N LEU A 203 -17.46 21.91 -0.81
CA LEU A 203 -17.09 20.63 -1.43
C LEU A 203 -15.73 20.09 -0.93
N ARG A 204 -14.93 20.87 -0.24
CA ARG A 204 -13.72 20.40 0.45
C ARG A 204 -14.02 19.24 1.40
N GLU A 205 -15.07 19.38 2.18
CA GLU A 205 -15.49 18.34 3.14
C GLU A 205 -16.00 17.11 2.39
N ALA A 206 -16.61 17.27 1.19
CA ALA A 206 -17.00 16.18 0.32
C ALA A 206 -15.77 15.41 -0.19
N GLY A 207 -14.72 16.12 -0.64
CA GLY A 207 -13.47 15.50 -1.06
C GLY A 207 -12.85 14.65 0.05
N ASN A 208 -12.79 15.19 1.27
CA ASN A 208 -12.30 14.46 2.42
C ASN A 208 -13.14 13.21 2.74
N LEU A 209 -14.46 13.30 2.58
CA LEU A 209 -15.37 12.17 2.79
C LEU A 209 -15.19 11.09 1.73
N VAL A 210 -15.10 11.50 0.45
CA VAL A 210 -14.84 10.58 -0.67
C VAL A 210 -13.53 9.84 -0.44
N PHE A 211 -12.46 10.52 -0.04
CA PHE A 211 -11.18 9.91 0.28
C PHE A 211 -11.32 8.79 1.32
N HIS A 212 -12.00 9.06 2.44
CA HIS A 212 -12.14 8.05 3.49
C HIS A 212 -13.08 6.90 3.12
N ILE A 213 -14.17 7.17 2.39
CA ILE A 213 -15.06 6.11 1.88
C ILE A 213 -14.28 5.23 0.89
N ALA A 214 -13.47 5.83 0.03
CA ALA A 214 -12.63 5.12 -0.92
C ALA A 214 -11.61 4.19 -0.21
N LEU A 215 -11.03 4.63 0.92
CA LEU A 215 -10.20 3.76 1.75
C LEU A 215 -10.96 2.55 2.32
N ILE A 216 -12.21 2.73 2.75
CA ILE A 216 -13.05 1.60 3.19
C ILE A 216 -13.30 0.64 2.03
N VAL A 217 -13.63 1.15 0.84
CA VAL A 217 -13.84 0.32 -0.35
C VAL A 217 -12.57 -0.47 -0.68
N MET A 218 -11.39 0.18 -0.63
CA MET A 218 -10.11 -0.52 -0.84
C MET A 218 -9.87 -1.62 0.19
N LEU A 219 -10.09 -1.34 1.47
CA LEU A 219 -9.93 -2.34 2.52
C LEU A 219 -10.87 -3.53 2.33
N LEU A 220 -12.12 -3.29 1.96
CA LEU A 220 -13.08 -4.35 1.62
C LEU A 220 -12.64 -5.15 0.39
N ALA A 221 -12.14 -4.46 -0.64
CA ALA A 221 -11.64 -5.08 -1.85
C ALA A 221 -10.43 -5.99 -1.58
N PHE A 222 -9.48 -5.53 -0.76
CA PHE A 222 -8.34 -6.34 -0.33
C PHE A 222 -8.77 -7.53 0.55
N ALA A 223 -9.72 -7.33 1.46
CA ALA A 223 -10.26 -8.42 2.27
C ALA A 223 -10.93 -9.48 1.39
N ALA A 224 -11.76 -9.07 0.43
CA ALA A 224 -12.38 -9.97 -0.54
C ALA A 224 -11.31 -10.70 -1.37
N GLY A 225 -10.29 -9.97 -1.84
CA GLY A 225 -9.15 -10.55 -2.54
C GLY A 225 -8.46 -11.63 -1.72
N GLN A 226 -8.14 -11.38 -0.46
CA GLN A 226 -7.46 -12.38 0.39
C GLN A 226 -8.33 -13.58 0.77
N LEU A 227 -9.62 -13.37 0.95
CA LEU A 227 -10.51 -14.44 1.43
C LEU A 227 -11.05 -15.32 0.30
N LEU A 228 -11.25 -14.76 -0.90
CA LEU A 228 -11.93 -15.42 -2.02
C LEU A 228 -10.99 -15.74 -3.19
N ARG A 229 -9.72 -15.25 -3.16
CA ARG A 229 -8.77 -15.54 -4.23
C ARG A 229 -8.48 -17.02 -4.34
N HIS A 230 -8.15 -17.43 -5.53
CA HIS A 230 -7.47 -18.70 -5.76
C HIS A 230 -6.46 -18.55 -6.89
N GLU A 231 -5.38 -19.29 -6.77
CA GLU A 231 -4.33 -19.37 -7.77
C GLU A 231 -3.75 -20.77 -7.78
N GLY A 232 -3.38 -21.23 -8.92
CA GLY A 232 -2.67 -22.48 -9.06
C GLY A 232 -1.80 -22.50 -10.28
N ASN A 233 -0.79 -23.35 -10.25
CA ASN A 233 0.17 -23.49 -11.32
C ASN A 233 0.00 -24.82 -12.04
N LYS A 234 0.26 -24.83 -13.34
CA LYS A 234 0.30 -26.02 -14.17
C LYS A 234 1.41 -25.94 -15.20
N LEU A 235 2.25 -26.96 -15.22
CA LEU A 235 3.21 -27.17 -16.29
C LEU A 235 2.58 -28.04 -17.37
N ILE A 236 2.62 -27.61 -18.62
CA ILE A 236 2.00 -28.32 -19.74
C ILE A 236 2.99 -28.44 -20.90
N LEU A 237 3.04 -29.63 -21.48
CA LEU A 237 3.77 -29.91 -22.72
C LEU A 237 2.87 -29.61 -23.95
N PRO A 238 3.45 -29.33 -25.13
CA PRO A 238 2.67 -29.14 -26.35
C PRO A 238 1.73 -30.32 -26.63
N GLY A 239 0.48 -30.03 -26.97
CA GLY A 239 -0.59 -31.01 -27.13
C GLY A 239 -1.29 -31.41 -25.84
N GLY A 240 -0.73 -31.06 -24.69
CA GLY A 240 -1.37 -31.30 -23.37
C GLY A 240 -2.51 -30.34 -23.10
N GLY A 241 -3.50 -30.80 -22.32
CA GLY A 241 -4.66 -30.03 -21.93
C GLY A 241 -4.72 -29.73 -20.43
N PHE A 242 -5.54 -28.72 -20.09
CA PHE A 242 -5.91 -28.37 -18.73
C PHE A 242 -7.41 -28.11 -18.65
N SER A 243 -8.04 -28.64 -17.63
CA SER A 243 -9.42 -28.28 -17.28
C SER A 243 -9.40 -27.68 -15.87
N ASN A 244 -10.15 -26.60 -15.65
CA ASN A 244 -10.13 -25.86 -14.40
C ASN A 244 -10.81 -26.63 -13.26
N THR A 245 -10.15 -27.69 -12.79
CA THR A 245 -10.54 -28.53 -11.65
C THR A 245 -9.36 -28.73 -10.70
N LEU A 246 -9.60 -28.89 -9.40
CA LEU A 246 -8.54 -28.97 -8.39
C LEU A 246 -7.48 -30.04 -8.67
N THR A 247 -7.88 -31.15 -9.25
CA THR A 247 -6.99 -32.28 -9.54
C THR A 247 -6.02 -32.06 -10.69
N GLN A 248 -6.23 -31.01 -11.48
CA GLN A 248 -5.39 -30.69 -12.63
C GLN A 248 -4.20 -29.81 -12.27
N TYR A 249 -4.24 -29.12 -11.15
CA TYR A 249 -3.18 -28.24 -10.71
C TYR A 249 -1.99 -29.01 -10.14
N ASP A 250 -0.77 -28.53 -10.44
CA ASP A 250 0.46 -29.03 -9.82
C ASP A 250 0.68 -28.43 -8.42
N ASP A 251 0.24 -27.18 -8.23
CA ASP A 251 0.20 -26.46 -6.96
C ASP A 251 -1.04 -25.57 -6.95
N PHE A 252 -1.75 -25.52 -5.82
CA PHE A 252 -2.98 -24.75 -5.68
C PHE A 252 -3.05 -24.06 -4.31
N LYS A 253 -3.36 -22.78 -4.32
CA LYS A 253 -3.53 -21.94 -3.13
C LYS A 253 -4.85 -21.21 -3.22
N SER A 254 -5.56 -21.11 -2.10
CA SER A 254 -6.83 -20.40 -2.03
C SER A 254 -6.97 -19.62 -0.73
N GLY A 255 -7.85 -18.62 -0.75
CA GLY A 255 -8.30 -17.94 0.46
C GLY A 255 -9.24 -18.79 1.27
N ASN A 256 -9.45 -18.39 2.53
CA ASN A 256 -10.21 -19.20 3.51
C ASN A 256 -11.72 -19.33 3.23
N LEU A 257 -12.27 -18.48 2.38
CA LEU A 257 -13.68 -18.50 1.99
C LEU A 257 -13.89 -19.01 0.54
N PHE A 258 -12.84 -19.53 -0.07
CA PHE A 258 -12.93 -20.17 -1.38
C PHE A 258 -13.68 -21.51 -1.27
N HIS A 259 -14.56 -21.80 -2.22
CA HIS A 259 -15.22 -23.08 -2.40
C HIS A 259 -14.91 -23.61 -3.80
N THR A 260 -14.91 -24.93 -3.95
CA THR A 260 -14.61 -25.59 -5.24
C THR A 260 -15.56 -25.15 -6.36
N ASP A 261 -16.80 -24.82 -6.00
CA ASP A 261 -17.82 -24.34 -6.93
C ASP A 261 -17.55 -22.92 -7.47
N ASP A 262 -16.59 -22.20 -6.86
CA ASP A 262 -16.14 -20.89 -7.33
C ASP A 262 -15.20 -20.97 -8.54
N LEU A 263 -14.73 -22.19 -8.89
CA LEU A 263 -13.90 -22.40 -10.06
C LEU A 263 -14.71 -22.14 -11.35
N THR A 264 -14.28 -21.17 -12.11
CA THR A 264 -14.87 -20.90 -13.44
C THR A 264 -14.65 -22.09 -14.36
N PRO A 265 -15.72 -22.74 -14.91
CA PRO A 265 -15.55 -23.88 -15.79
C PRO A 265 -14.97 -23.47 -17.13
N PHE A 266 -13.79 -23.94 -17.46
CA PHE A 266 -13.16 -23.81 -18.77
C PHE A 266 -12.09 -24.87 -18.95
N SER A 267 -11.68 -25.08 -20.18
CA SER A 267 -10.54 -25.90 -20.54
C SER A 267 -9.68 -25.24 -21.61
N PHE A 268 -8.41 -25.59 -21.65
CA PHE A 268 -7.57 -25.21 -22.78
C PHE A 268 -6.56 -26.30 -23.10
N ARG A 269 -6.15 -26.37 -24.37
CA ARG A 269 -5.04 -27.18 -24.86
C ARG A 269 -3.89 -26.24 -25.22
N PHE A 270 -2.71 -26.57 -24.76
CA PHE A 270 -1.48 -25.87 -25.14
C PHE A 270 -0.98 -26.40 -26.48
N ASP A 271 -1.01 -25.57 -27.50
CA ASP A 271 -0.67 -25.98 -28.87
C ASP A 271 0.84 -25.81 -29.15
N LYS A 272 1.42 -24.66 -28.80
CA LYS A 272 2.82 -24.33 -29.10
C LYS A 272 3.36 -23.24 -28.18
N PHE A 273 4.62 -23.38 -27.79
CA PHE A 273 5.42 -22.31 -27.22
C PHE A 273 6.36 -21.71 -28.26
N GLU A 274 6.61 -20.42 -28.17
CA GLU A 274 7.61 -19.74 -28.98
C GLU A 274 8.37 -18.76 -28.07
N GLY A 275 9.65 -19.09 -27.84
CA GLY A 275 10.58 -18.29 -27.05
C GLY A 275 11.77 -17.86 -27.89
N THR A 276 12.09 -16.58 -27.87
CA THR A 276 13.27 -16.02 -28.55
C THR A 276 14.10 -15.20 -27.58
N TYR A 277 15.41 -15.18 -27.83
CA TYR A 277 16.39 -14.51 -26.98
C TYR A 277 17.29 -13.61 -27.81
N GLU A 278 17.73 -12.51 -27.22
CA GLU A 278 18.73 -11.65 -27.83
C GLU A 278 20.06 -12.39 -27.97
N ARG A 279 20.60 -12.44 -29.20
CA ARG A 279 21.79 -13.24 -29.49
C ARG A 279 23.09 -12.45 -29.44
N SER A 280 23.04 -11.13 -29.42
CA SER A 280 24.22 -10.26 -29.48
C SER A 280 24.07 -9.03 -28.60
N GLY A 281 25.17 -8.30 -28.38
CA GLY A 281 25.21 -7.07 -27.62
C GLY A 281 25.12 -7.26 -26.10
N PRO A 282 24.94 -6.16 -25.34
CA PRO A 282 24.88 -6.19 -23.88
C PRO A 282 23.67 -6.96 -23.32
N ALA A 283 22.59 -7.09 -24.11
CA ALA A 283 21.38 -7.81 -23.76
C ALA A 283 21.40 -9.29 -24.16
N ARG A 284 22.54 -9.84 -24.56
CA ARG A 284 22.64 -11.25 -24.98
C ARG A 284 22.12 -12.20 -23.90
N GLY A 285 21.22 -13.09 -24.27
CA GLY A 285 20.57 -14.05 -23.37
C GLY A 285 19.29 -13.54 -22.72
N THR A 286 18.96 -12.25 -22.87
CA THR A 286 17.67 -11.76 -22.36
C THR A 286 16.52 -12.21 -23.26
N PRO A 287 15.33 -12.50 -22.66
CA PRO A 287 14.12 -12.82 -23.41
C PRO A 287 13.71 -11.67 -24.34
N SER A 288 13.46 -11.97 -25.61
CA SER A 288 12.92 -11.01 -26.59
C SER A 288 11.41 -11.22 -26.77
N THR A 289 10.98 -12.47 -26.95
CA THR A 289 9.58 -12.81 -27.11
C THR A 289 9.27 -14.11 -26.39
N PHE A 290 8.21 -14.12 -25.59
CA PHE A 290 7.63 -15.33 -25.02
C PHE A 290 6.14 -15.34 -25.29
N LYS A 291 5.67 -16.36 -25.99
CA LYS A 291 4.26 -16.56 -26.29
C LYS A 291 3.87 -18.03 -26.30
N ALA A 292 2.64 -18.30 -25.89
CA ALA A 292 2.04 -19.62 -25.91
C ALA A 292 0.74 -19.57 -26.69
N ASP A 293 0.63 -20.37 -27.73
CA ASP A 293 -0.61 -20.54 -28.48
C ASP A 293 -1.47 -21.60 -27.80
N VAL A 294 -2.72 -21.26 -27.54
CA VAL A 294 -3.68 -22.16 -26.88
C VAL A 294 -5.00 -22.18 -27.62
N THR A 295 -5.63 -23.35 -27.61
CA THR A 295 -7.02 -23.54 -28.02
C THR A 295 -7.86 -23.77 -26.76
N TYR A 296 -8.86 -22.91 -26.49
CA TYR A 296 -9.64 -22.94 -25.25
C TYR A 296 -11.14 -22.98 -25.51
N SER A 297 -11.90 -23.46 -24.53
CA SER A 297 -13.35 -23.41 -24.50
C SER A 297 -13.85 -22.88 -23.17
N GLU A 298 -14.90 -22.05 -23.20
CA GLU A 298 -15.59 -21.51 -22.04
C GLU A 298 -16.77 -22.41 -21.69
N GLY A 299 -16.93 -22.77 -20.40
CA GLY A 299 -17.92 -23.75 -19.97
C GLY A 299 -17.51 -25.18 -20.30
N VAL A 300 -18.44 -26.12 -20.14
CA VAL A 300 -18.21 -27.55 -20.36
C VAL A 300 -18.24 -27.91 -21.84
N ASP A 301 -19.15 -27.32 -22.61
CA ASP A 301 -19.42 -27.64 -24.02
C ASP A 301 -19.29 -26.39 -24.93
N GLY A 302 -18.52 -25.40 -24.53
CA GLY A 302 -18.35 -24.18 -25.30
C GLY A 302 -17.57 -24.40 -26.62
N PRO A 303 -17.72 -23.52 -27.60
CA PRO A 303 -16.97 -23.61 -28.86
C PRO A 303 -15.48 -23.36 -28.62
N GLU A 304 -14.63 -24.09 -29.34
CA GLU A 304 -13.19 -23.89 -29.32
C GLU A 304 -12.81 -22.53 -29.91
N LYS A 305 -11.96 -21.79 -29.21
CA LYS A 305 -11.40 -20.51 -29.61
C LYS A 305 -9.89 -20.58 -29.53
N LYS A 306 -9.20 -19.87 -30.41
CA LYS A 306 -7.73 -19.78 -30.37
C LYS A 306 -7.28 -18.45 -29.77
N ARG A 307 -6.26 -18.50 -28.93
CA ARG A 307 -5.63 -17.32 -28.33
C ARG A 307 -4.12 -17.52 -28.18
N THR A 308 -3.39 -16.44 -28.37
CA THR A 308 -1.97 -16.37 -28.00
C THR A 308 -1.84 -15.66 -26.67
N ILE A 309 -1.30 -16.34 -25.67
CA ILE A 309 -0.95 -15.79 -24.35
C ILE A 309 0.49 -15.29 -24.42
N LYS A 310 0.73 -14.04 -24.03
CA LYS A 310 2.06 -13.44 -23.92
C LYS A 310 2.34 -13.00 -22.49
N VAL A 311 3.59 -12.68 -22.21
CA VAL A 311 3.95 -12.03 -20.95
C VAL A 311 3.15 -10.73 -20.80
N ASN A 312 2.48 -10.56 -19.65
CA ASN A 312 1.57 -9.45 -19.34
C ASN A 312 0.29 -9.33 -20.19
N GLU A 313 0.04 -10.28 -21.10
CA GLU A 313 -1.21 -10.38 -21.88
C GLU A 313 -1.88 -11.74 -21.63
N PRO A 314 -2.51 -11.96 -20.46
CA PRO A 314 -3.13 -13.23 -20.11
C PRO A 314 -4.38 -13.52 -20.93
N LEU A 315 -4.79 -14.79 -20.99
CA LEU A 315 -6.12 -15.18 -21.37
C LEU A 315 -7.06 -14.94 -20.18
N GLU A 316 -8.16 -14.21 -20.40
CA GLU A 316 -9.15 -13.92 -19.37
C GLU A 316 -10.49 -14.58 -19.71
N ILE A 317 -11.02 -15.37 -18.77
CA ILE A 317 -12.29 -16.10 -18.88
C ILE A 317 -13.07 -15.88 -17.58
N ASP A 318 -14.17 -15.15 -17.64
CA ASP A 318 -15.04 -14.85 -16.49
C ASP A 318 -14.27 -14.41 -15.24
N GLY A 319 -13.34 -13.47 -15.43
CA GLY A 319 -12.50 -12.92 -14.35
C GLY A 319 -11.38 -13.83 -13.85
N THR A 320 -11.27 -15.06 -14.36
CA THR A 320 -10.12 -15.93 -14.16
C THR A 320 -9.08 -15.65 -15.25
N LYS A 321 -7.84 -15.46 -14.87
CA LYS A 321 -6.74 -15.12 -15.76
C LYS A 321 -5.75 -16.27 -15.84
N VAL A 322 -5.35 -16.62 -17.06
CA VAL A 322 -4.31 -17.61 -17.34
C VAL A 322 -3.09 -16.88 -17.84
N TYR A 323 -2.04 -16.86 -17.01
CA TYR A 323 -0.78 -16.20 -17.28
C TYR A 323 0.25 -17.21 -17.76
N LEU A 324 1.11 -16.80 -18.70
CA LEU A 324 2.35 -17.51 -19.02
C LEU A 324 3.44 -17.02 -18.06
N VAL A 325 3.86 -17.89 -17.12
CA VAL A 325 4.78 -17.48 -16.02
C VAL A 325 6.15 -18.11 -16.11
N SER A 326 6.27 -19.26 -16.78
CA SER A 326 7.54 -19.95 -16.92
C SER A 326 7.58 -20.81 -18.18
N HIS A 327 8.77 -21.22 -18.57
CA HIS A 327 9.01 -22.17 -19.64
C HIS A 327 10.30 -22.95 -19.35
N GLY A 328 10.50 -24.02 -20.07
CA GLY A 328 11.73 -24.80 -20.00
C GLY A 328 11.73 -25.94 -20.99
N TYR A 329 12.70 -26.83 -20.83
CA TYR A 329 12.92 -27.93 -21.75
C TYR A 329 12.53 -29.28 -21.16
N ALA A 330 12.02 -30.15 -22.02
CA ALA A 330 11.66 -31.53 -21.71
C ALA A 330 12.37 -32.47 -22.71
N PRO A 331 13.60 -32.88 -22.42
CA PRO A 331 14.28 -33.86 -23.24
C PRO A 331 13.50 -35.18 -23.29
N VAL A 332 13.33 -35.74 -24.49
CA VAL A 332 12.74 -37.06 -24.63
C VAL A 332 13.77 -38.10 -24.30
N VAL A 333 13.45 -38.99 -23.37
CA VAL A 333 14.36 -40.08 -23.00
C VAL A 333 13.72 -41.45 -23.19
N THR A 334 14.50 -42.42 -23.65
CA THR A 334 14.08 -43.81 -23.79
C THR A 334 14.87 -44.70 -22.85
N VAL A 335 14.20 -45.41 -21.95
CA VAL A 335 14.81 -46.36 -21.04
C VAL A 335 14.49 -47.78 -21.51
N ARG A 336 15.55 -48.62 -21.55
CA ARG A 336 15.45 -50.02 -21.90
C ARG A 336 15.92 -50.91 -20.74
N ASP A 337 15.24 -52.02 -20.57
CA ASP A 337 15.61 -53.03 -19.59
C ASP A 337 16.84 -53.85 -19.99
N PRO A 338 17.36 -54.78 -19.18
CA PRO A 338 18.48 -55.65 -19.52
C PRO A 338 18.29 -56.51 -20.78
N ARG A 339 17.02 -56.72 -21.20
CA ARG A 339 16.66 -57.51 -22.40
C ARG A 339 16.52 -56.62 -23.65
N GLY A 340 16.73 -55.32 -23.51
CA GLY A 340 16.59 -54.32 -24.61
C GLY A 340 15.18 -53.86 -24.88
N LYS A 341 14.17 -54.30 -24.07
CA LYS A 341 12.77 -53.85 -24.19
C LYS A 341 12.64 -52.40 -23.73
N VAL A 342 11.96 -51.58 -24.50
CA VAL A 342 11.58 -50.21 -24.09
C VAL A 342 10.57 -50.30 -22.97
N ILE A 343 10.89 -49.70 -21.82
CA ILE A 343 10.04 -49.63 -20.62
C ILE A 343 9.58 -48.21 -20.30
N PHE A 344 10.22 -47.22 -20.91
CA PHE A 344 9.85 -45.80 -20.75
C PHE A 344 10.30 -45.01 -21.99
N ARG A 345 9.43 -44.16 -22.54
CA ARG A 345 9.78 -43.22 -23.60
C ARG A 345 8.86 -42.03 -23.55
N GLU A 346 9.28 -40.97 -22.91
CA GLU A 346 8.47 -39.76 -22.69
C GLU A 346 9.36 -38.52 -22.65
N PRO A 347 8.83 -37.32 -22.97
CA PRO A 347 9.45 -36.06 -22.63
C PRO A 347 9.42 -35.85 -21.12
N VAL A 348 10.54 -35.49 -20.53
CA VAL A 348 10.65 -35.26 -19.08
C VAL A 348 10.87 -33.79 -18.81
N PRO A 349 9.89 -33.07 -18.26
CA PRO A 349 10.04 -31.67 -17.90
C PRO A 349 11.12 -31.50 -16.83
N LEU A 350 12.07 -30.60 -17.09
CA LEU A 350 13.11 -30.22 -16.14
C LEU A 350 12.94 -28.76 -15.76
N LEU A 351 13.13 -28.45 -14.46
CA LEU A 351 12.88 -27.11 -13.94
C LEU A 351 14.13 -26.24 -14.02
N PRO A 352 14.05 -25.02 -14.58
CA PRO A 352 15.14 -24.08 -14.65
C PRO A 352 15.65 -23.68 -13.27
N LEU A 353 16.98 -23.60 -13.13
CA LEU A 353 17.68 -23.16 -11.94
C LEU A 353 18.25 -21.74 -12.09
N ASP A 354 18.44 -21.30 -13.33
CA ASP A 354 19.02 -20.00 -13.66
C ASP A 354 18.37 -19.37 -14.90
N ALA A 355 18.74 -18.13 -15.19
CA ALA A 355 18.24 -17.37 -16.35
C ALA A 355 18.68 -17.97 -17.71
N ASN A 356 19.74 -18.78 -17.74
CA ASN A 356 20.19 -19.48 -18.93
C ASN A 356 19.53 -20.87 -19.12
N VAL A 357 18.44 -21.12 -18.33
CA VAL A 357 17.64 -22.35 -18.38
C VAL A 357 18.47 -23.62 -18.12
N THR A 358 19.59 -23.50 -17.35
CA THR A 358 20.21 -24.68 -16.76
C THR A 358 19.14 -25.34 -15.87
N SER A 359 18.81 -26.59 -16.14
CA SER A 359 17.64 -27.22 -15.53
C SER A 359 17.96 -28.50 -14.79
N SER A 360 17.19 -28.80 -13.75
CA SER A 360 17.30 -30.06 -13.00
C SER A 360 15.95 -30.74 -12.84
N GLY A 361 15.99 -32.05 -12.61
CA GLY A 361 14.80 -32.84 -12.36
C GLY A 361 15.10 -34.31 -12.14
N ALA A 362 14.03 -35.10 -12.11
CA ALA A 362 14.13 -36.56 -11.91
C ALA A 362 13.38 -37.31 -13.00
N ILE A 363 14.00 -38.37 -13.51
CA ILE A 363 13.35 -39.34 -14.38
C ILE A 363 12.97 -40.53 -13.50
N LYS A 364 11.68 -40.86 -13.44
CA LYS A 364 11.13 -41.93 -12.59
C LYS A 364 10.48 -43.00 -13.46
N VAL A 365 11.11 -44.18 -13.52
CA VAL A 365 10.60 -45.35 -14.25
C VAL A 365 9.90 -46.23 -13.24
N LEU A 366 8.56 -46.08 -13.16
CA LEU A 366 7.71 -46.69 -12.13
C LEU A 366 7.49 -48.20 -12.37
N ASP A 367 7.30 -48.55 -13.65
CA ASP A 367 6.92 -49.89 -14.05
C ASP A 367 7.78 -50.48 -15.16
N GLY A 368 7.69 -51.76 -15.34
CA GLY A 368 8.31 -52.48 -16.47
C GLY A 368 9.75 -52.92 -16.28
N TYR A 369 10.49 -52.35 -15.29
CA TYR A 369 11.87 -52.72 -15.07
C TYR A 369 11.98 -54.05 -14.27
N ARG A 370 12.78 -54.95 -14.83
CA ARG A 370 13.23 -56.18 -14.14
C ARG A 370 14.76 -56.27 -14.23
N ASN A 371 15.37 -56.49 -13.08
CA ASN A 371 16.83 -56.65 -13.06
C ASN A 371 17.26 -57.99 -13.68
N LYS A 372 18.58 -58.25 -13.79
CA LYS A 372 19.10 -59.49 -14.35
C LYS A 372 18.65 -60.79 -13.65
N LYS A 373 18.23 -60.68 -12.38
CA LYS A 373 17.71 -61.78 -11.59
C LYS A 373 16.18 -61.91 -11.70
N ASP A 374 15.57 -61.24 -12.69
CA ASP A 374 14.15 -61.16 -12.97
C ASP A 374 13.31 -60.57 -11.81
N LYS A 375 13.94 -59.90 -10.84
CA LYS A 375 13.27 -59.22 -9.76
C LYS A 375 12.73 -57.87 -10.24
N LYS A 376 11.47 -57.57 -9.92
CA LYS A 376 10.83 -56.27 -10.19
C LYS A 376 11.49 -55.20 -9.31
N GLU A 377 12.00 -54.17 -9.91
CA GLU A 377 12.59 -52.98 -9.27
C GLU A 377 12.15 -51.72 -10.07
N GLN A 378 12.43 -50.57 -9.52
CA GLN A 378 12.18 -49.25 -10.18
C GLN A 378 13.54 -48.58 -10.48
N LEU A 379 13.58 -47.78 -11.52
CA LEU A 379 14.76 -46.97 -11.85
C LEU A 379 14.47 -45.47 -11.59
N GLY A 380 15.45 -44.79 -11.09
CA GLY A 380 15.42 -43.35 -10.94
C GLY A 380 16.71 -42.72 -11.48
N PHE A 381 16.59 -41.57 -12.10
CA PHE A 381 17.73 -40.80 -12.54
C PHE A 381 17.60 -39.36 -12.06
N ASN A 382 18.67 -38.82 -11.48
CA ASN A 382 18.78 -37.37 -11.37
C ASN A 382 19.25 -36.84 -12.72
N ALA A 383 18.52 -35.91 -13.25
CA ALA A 383 18.79 -35.29 -14.54
C ALA A 383 19.21 -33.83 -14.34
N PHE A 384 20.23 -33.41 -15.05
CA PHE A 384 20.71 -32.06 -15.13
C PHE A 384 20.89 -31.69 -16.61
N PHE A 385 20.15 -30.69 -17.06
CA PHE A 385 20.09 -30.32 -18.47
C PHE A 385 20.69 -28.94 -18.71
N VAL A 386 21.51 -28.84 -19.72
CA VAL A 386 22.21 -27.62 -20.13
C VAL A 386 21.88 -27.36 -21.60
N PRO A 387 21.07 -26.33 -21.94
CA PRO A 387 20.71 -26.05 -23.35
C PRO A 387 21.88 -25.62 -24.22
N THR A 388 22.84 -24.88 -23.68
CA THR A 388 24.07 -24.50 -24.39
C THR A 388 25.30 -24.73 -23.52
N PHE A 389 25.91 -25.87 -23.66
CA PHE A 389 27.10 -26.29 -22.87
C PHE A 389 28.38 -25.65 -23.37
N ALA A 390 29.12 -24.98 -22.49
CA ALA A 390 30.37 -24.27 -22.82
C ALA A 390 31.60 -25.17 -23.07
N GLY A 391 31.47 -26.51 -22.83
CA GLY A 391 32.56 -27.45 -22.92
C GLY A 391 33.20 -27.82 -21.57
N ALA A 392 33.96 -28.91 -21.54
CA ALA A 392 34.52 -29.49 -20.32
C ALA A 392 35.58 -28.61 -19.61
N GLY A 393 36.07 -27.56 -20.26
CA GLY A 393 37.14 -26.70 -19.72
C GLY A 393 36.68 -25.75 -18.62
N SER A 394 35.37 -25.54 -18.42
CA SER A 394 34.82 -24.62 -17.39
C SER A 394 34.68 -25.25 -16.00
N GLY A 395 34.80 -26.58 -15.90
CA GLY A 395 34.59 -27.32 -14.64
C GLY A 395 33.18 -27.26 -14.06
N GLN A 396 32.28 -26.45 -14.63
CA GLN A 396 30.92 -26.24 -14.17
C GLN A 396 29.89 -26.66 -15.23
N MET A 397 28.84 -27.34 -14.79
CA MET A 397 27.71 -27.76 -15.62
C MET A 397 26.63 -26.66 -15.66
N ILE A 398 26.95 -25.52 -16.27
CA ILE A 398 26.04 -24.39 -16.43
C ILE A 398 25.83 -24.04 -17.91
N SER A 399 24.69 -23.50 -18.26
CA SER A 399 24.41 -23.01 -19.60
C SER A 399 25.00 -21.62 -19.81
N THR A 400 25.57 -21.38 -20.96
CA THR A 400 26.08 -20.06 -21.38
C THR A 400 25.07 -19.27 -22.19
N PHE A 401 23.97 -19.91 -22.62
CA PHE A 401 22.89 -19.29 -23.38
C PHE A 401 21.60 -20.09 -23.23
N PRO A 402 20.43 -19.44 -23.14
CA PRO A 402 19.18 -20.14 -22.84
C PRO A 402 18.58 -20.96 -23.98
N ALA A 403 19.04 -20.82 -25.25
CA ALA A 403 18.52 -21.60 -26.36
C ALA A 403 19.29 -22.92 -26.54
N LEU A 404 18.73 -23.85 -27.35
CA LEU A 404 19.23 -25.19 -27.61
C LEU A 404 20.38 -25.20 -28.65
N ASP A 405 21.47 -24.48 -28.40
CA ASP A 405 22.59 -24.42 -29.34
C ASP A 405 23.52 -25.66 -29.20
N PHE A 406 23.82 -26.10 -27.97
CA PHE A 406 24.62 -27.29 -27.66
C PHE A 406 24.05 -28.05 -26.46
N PRO A 407 22.91 -28.72 -26.61
CA PRO A 407 22.25 -29.37 -25.49
C PRO A 407 22.99 -30.60 -24.96
N VAL A 408 23.09 -30.69 -23.65
CA VAL A 408 23.68 -31.79 -22.90
C VAL A 408 22.78 -32.19 -21.73
N LEU A 409 22.59 -33.49 -21.56
CA LEU A 409 21.87 -34.09 -20.44
C LEU A 409 22.83 -34.92 -19.59
N ALA A 410 23.09 -34.48 -18.35
CA ALA A 410 23.87 -35.26 -17.40
C ALA A 410 22.94 -36.09 -16.53
N LEU A 411 23.22 -37.37 -16.41
CA LEU A 411 22.39 -38.32 -15.67
C LEU A 411 23.21 -39.03 -14.59
N SER A 412 22.61 -39.19 -13.41
CA SER A 412 23.09 -40.10 -12.36
C SER A 412 22.04 -41.16 -12.10
N ALA A 413 22.41 -42.42 -12.04
CA ALA A 413 21.48 -43.54 -12.07
C ALA A 413 21.33 -44.24 -10.71
N TYR A 414 20.08 -44.60 -10.39
CA TYR A 414 19.69 -45.29 -9.16
C TYR A 414 18.71 -46.42 -9.47
N HIS A 415 18.67 -47.46 -8.62
CA HIS A 415 17.72 -48.55 -8.71
C HIS A 415 17.15 -48.88 -7.32
N GLY A 416 15.94 -49.46 -7.25
CA GLY A 416 15.32 -49.82 -5.99
C GLY A 416 13.83 -49.52 -5.96
N SER A 417 13.37 -48.92 -4.89
CA SER A 417 11.97 -48.46 -4.76
C SER A 417 11.92 -46.94 -4.73
N LEU A 418 11.12 -46.36 -5.60
CA LEU A 418 10.82 -44.92 -5.63
C LEU A 418 9.89 -44.48 -4.50
N GLY A 419 9.30 -45.45 -3.74
CA GLY A 419 8.45 -45.15 -2.61
C GLY A 419 7.03 -44.67 -2.96
N VAL A 420 6.66 -44.69 -4.24
CA VAL A 420 5.31 -44.26 -4.70
C VAL A 420 4.17 -45.14 -4.21
N ASP A 421 4.45 -46.41 -3.93
CA ASP A 421 3.47 -47.38 -3.44
C ASP A 421 3.03 -47.09 -1.98
N SER A 422 3.65 -46.11 -1.30
CA SER A 422 3.32 -45.78 0.10
C SER A 422 2.09 -44.89 0.25
N GLY A 423 1.49 -44.41 -0.83
CA GLY A 423 0.37 -43.46 -0.83
C GLY A 423 0.72 -42.04 -0.36
N VAL A 424 1.99 -41.78 -0.07
CA VAL A 424 2.44 -40.44 0.31
C VAL A 424 2.77 -39.65 -0.96
N PRO A 425 2.17 -38.45 -1.17
CA PRO A 425 2.50 -37.58 -2.28
C PRO A 425 3.99 -37.26 -2.32
N GLN A 426 4.59 -37.36 -3.51
CA GLN A 426 5.99 -37.06 -3.71
C GLN A 426 6.15 -35.95 -4.74
N ASN A 427 7.18 -35.13 -4.56
CA ASN A 427 7.57 -34.15 -5.57
C ASN A 427 7.94 -34.87 -6.87
N VAL A 428 7.28 -34.51 -7.97
CA VAL A 428 7.50 -35.14 -9.30
C VAL A 428 8.90 -34.84 -9.84
N TYR A 429 9.44 -33.68 -9.52
CA TYR A 429 10.71 -33.18 -10.05
C TYR A 429 11.93 -33.56 -9.20
N GLN A 430 11.73 -34.17 -8.06
CA GLN A 430 12.81 -34.61 -7.17
C GLN A 430 12.82 -36.11 -6.98
N LEU A 431 13.99 -36.71 -6.89
CA LEU A 431 14.18 -38.14 -6.65
C LEU A 431 14.36 -38.39 -5.16
N ASP A 432 13.43 -39.14 -4.55
CA ASP A 432 13.61 -39.66 -3.18
C ASP A 432 14.57 -40.85 -3.19
N LYS A 433 15.77 -40.64 -2.70
CA LYS A 433 16.86 -41.64 -2.70
C LYS A 433 16.84 -42.57 -1.50
N ARG A 434 15.99 -42.35 -0.49
CA ARG A 434 16.03 -43.08 0.79
C ARG A 434 15.90 -44.59 0.65
N LYS A 435 15.15 -45.07 -0.35
CA LYS A 435 14.94 -46.51 -0.65
C LYS A 435 15.58 -46.95 -1.96
N MET A 436 16.51 -46.15 -2.48
CA MET A 436 17.21 -46.41 -3.72
C MET A 436 18.71 -46.67 -3.47
N LYS A 437 19.32 -47.46 -4.33
CA LYS A 437 20.74 -47.73 -4.35
C LYS A 437 21.35 -47.08 -5.58
N GLU A 438 22.54 -46.53 -5.41
CA GLU A 438 23.32 -45.94 -6.51
C GLU A 438 23.90 -47.02 -7.42
N PHE A 439 23.83 -46.80 -8.73
CA PHE A 439 24.72 -47.52 -9.62
C PHE A 439 26.12 -46.92 -9.45
N LYS A 440 27.09 -47.82 -9.29
CA LYS A 440 28.50 -47.43 -9.15
C LYS A 440 29.26 -47.69 -10.44
N GLY A 441 30.17 -46.80 -10.79
CA GLY A 441 31.12 -46.94 -11.87
C GLY A 441 32.25 -47.96 -11.55
N GLU A 442 33.14 -48.14 -12.47
CA GLU A 442 34.34 -48.99 -12.27
C GLU A 442 35.27 -48.41 -11.20
N ASP A 443 35.20 -47.08 -10.99
CA ASP A 443 35.90 -46.31 -9.95
C ASP A 443 35.28 -46.45 -8.57
N GLY A 444 34.11 -47.10 -8.44
CA GLY A 444 33.34 -47.21 -7.21
C GLY A 444 32.49 -45.99 -6.83
N GLU A 445 32.62 -44.90 -7.60
CA GLU A 445 31.86 -43.67 -7.44
C GLU A 445 30.45 -43.79 -8.06
N LEU A 446 29.58 -42.82 -7.76
CA LEU A 446 28.23 -42.74 -8.35
C LEU A 446 28.35 -42.68 -9.88
N PHE A 447 27.69 -43.62 -10.55
CA PHE A 447 27.69 -43.69 -12.00
C PHE A 447 26.94 -42.52 -12.62
N LYS A 448 27.65 -41.65 -13.28
CA LYS A 448 27.14 -40.47 -13.96
C LYS A 448 27.70 -40.38 -15.39
N LYS A 449 26.89 -39.89 -16.32
CA LYS A 449 27.30 -39.69 -17.70
C LYS A 449 26.63 -38.47 -18.30
N MET A 450 27.37 -37.70 -19.07
CA MET A 450 26.85 -36.65 -19.94
C MET A 450 26.49 -37.24 -21.29
N LEU A 451 25.33 -36.89 -21.80
CA LEU A 451 24.78 -37.35 -23.07
C LEU A 451 24.47 -36.16 -23.97
N ARG A 452 24.83 -36.26 -25.23
CA ARG A 452 24.33 -35.41 -26.31
C ARG A 452 23.08 -36.04 -26.93
N PRO A 453 22.26 -35.27 -27.66
CA PRO A 453 21.11 -35.82 -28.37
C PRO A 453 21.48 -37.01 -29.25
N GLY A 454 20.82 -38.15 -29.07
CA GLY A 454 21.06 -39.42 -29.73
C GLY A 454 22.05 -40.36 -29.01
N GLU A 455 22.71 -39.91 -27.93
CA GLU A 455 23.64 -40.77 -27.20
C GLU A 455 22.94 -41.62 -26.12
N THR A 456 23.58 -42.75 -25.83
CA THR A 456 23.08 -43.74 -24.88
C THR A 456 24.05 -43.94 -23.72
N MET A 457 23.51 -43.97 -22.51
CA MET A 457 24.21 -44.40 -21.30
C MET A 457 23.80 -45.83 -20.99
N LYS A 458 24.77 -46.76 -21.09
CA LYS A 458 24.60 -48.17 -20.67
C LYS A 458 24.80 -48.26 -19.16
N LEU A 459 23.83 -48.82 -18.45
CA LEU A 459 23.92 -48.99 -17.00
C LEU A 459 24.93 -50.06 -16.60
N PRO A 460 25.66 -49.86 -15.48
CA PRO A 460 26.64 -50.80 -14.99
C PRO A 460 26.09 -52.21 -14.82
N GLY A 461 26.97 -53.21 -15.01
CA GLY A 461 26.58 -54.62 -14.88
C GLY A 461 25.55 -55.06 -15.93
N GLY A 462 25.30 -54.30 -17.00
CA GLY A 462 24.30 -54.64 -18.02
C GLY A 462 22.86 -54.52 -17.52
N ALA A 463 22.57 -53.59 -16.60
CA ALA A 463 21.28 -53.36 -15.99
C ALA A 463 20.27 -52.66 -16.90
N GLY A 464 20.60 -52.45 -18.17
CA GLY A 464 19.78 -51.73 -19.14
C GLY A 464 20.47 -50.49 -19.69
N SER A 465 19.71 -49.58 -20.28
CA SER A 465 20.25 -48.34 -20.84
C SER A 465 19.24 -47.23 -20.85
N ILE A 466 19.72 -45.99 -20.87
CA ILE A 466 18.92 -44.78 -21.11
C ILE A 466 19.53 -44.03 -22.30
N THR A 467 18.69 -43.64 -23.23
CA THR A 467 19.03 -42.86 -24.43
C THR A 467 18.42 -41.48 -24.31
N PHE A 468 19.22 -40.43 -24.51
CA PHE A 468 18.73 -39.09 -24.75
C PHE A 468 18.39 -38.99 -26.23
N GLU A 469 17.09 -38.89 -26.53
CA GLU A 469 16.62 -38.81 -27.92
C GLU A 469 17.02 -37.45 -28.55
N LYS A 470 16.94 -37.34 -29.87
CA LYS A 470 17.21 -36.07 -30.56
C LYS A 470 16.11 -35.04 -30.37
N GLU A 471 14.92 -35.49 -29.97
CA GLU A 471 13.77 -34.67 -29.73
C GLU A 471 13.86 -34.03 -28.33
N ILE A 472 13.68 -32.69 -28.28
CA ILE A 472 13.59 -31.91 -27.05
C ILE A 472 12.36 -31.06 -27.19
N GLN A 473 11.37 -31.24 -26.31
CA GLN A 473 10.17 -30.45 -26.29
C GLN A 473 10.34 -29.24 -25.36
N GLU A 474 9.58 -28.18 -25.63
CA GLU A 474 9.50 -27.00 -24.76
C GLU A 474 8.18 -27.05 -23.99
N TRP A 475 8.24 -27.00 -22.67
CA TRP A 475 7.05 -26.89 -21.86
C TRP A 475 6.77 -25.44 -21.47
N ALA A 476 5.52 -25.12 -21.20
CA ALA A 476 5.09 -23.84 -20.65
C ALA A 476 4.43 -24.03 -19.29
N GLY A 477 4.75 -23.13 -18.37
CA GLY A 477 4.10 -23.04 -17.06
C GLY A 477 3.04 -21.95 -17.09
N PHE A 478 1.83 -22.34 -16.74
CA PHE A 478 0.68 -21.45 -16.65
C PHE A 478 0.30 -21.24 -15.20
N GLN A 479 0.05 -19.98 -14.83
CA GLN A 479 -0.59 -19.62 -13.57
C GLN A 479 -2.04 -19.24 -13.86
N ILE A 480 -2.95 -19.93 -13.22
CA ILE A 480 -4.39 -19.69 -13.32
C ILE A 480 -4.82 -19.01 -12.02
N ALA A 481 -5.28 -17.77 -12.10
CA ALA A 481 -5.61 -16.99 -10.91
C ALA A 481 -6.93 -16.23 -11.08
N LYS A 482 -7.71 -16.17 -10.01
CA LYS A 482 -8.88 -15.29 -9.89
C LYS A 482 -8.72 -14.44 -8.64
N GLU A 483 -8.66 -13.13 -8.84
CA GLU A 483 -8.49 -12.12 -7.78
C GLU A 483 -9.73 -11.23 -7.68
N PRO A 484 -10.77 -11.68 -6.94
CA PRO A 484 -11.97 -10.88 -6.73
C PRO A 484 -11.62 -9.58 -6.01
N GLY A 485 -12.19 -8.47 -6.47
CA GLY A 485 -11.98 -7.17 -5.83
C GLY A 485 -10.91 -6.29 -6.44
N SER A 486 -10.05 -6.77 -7.35
CA SER A 486 -8.99 -5.97 -7.98
C SER A 486 -9.52 -4.70 -8.68
N GLY A 487 -10.64 -4.79 -9.41
CA GLY A 487 -11.31 -3.65 -10.02
C GLY A 487 -11.88 -2.66 -8.98
N TRP A 488 -12.43 -3.15 -7.88
CA TRP A 488 -12.90 -2.30 -6.78
C TRP A 488 -11.75 -1.62 -6.06
N ALA A 489 -10.61 -2.30 -5.88
CA ALA A 489 -9.40 -1.71 -5.31
C ALA A 489 -8.87 -0.57 -6.18
N LEU A 490 -8.79 -0.76 -7.51
CA LEU A 490 -8.41 0.29 -8.46
C LEU A 490 -9.38 1.48 -8.44
N THR A 491 -10.68 1.21 -8.48
CA THR A 491 -11.71 2.26 -8.41
C THR A 491 -11.61 3.03 -7.09
N GLY A 492 -11.41 2.32 -5.98
CA GLY A 492 -11.17 2.92 -4.67
C GLY A 492 -9.92 3.80 -4.65
N ALA A 493 -8.81 3.34 -5.23
CA ALA A 493 -7.57 4.12 -5.30
C ALA A 493 -7.76 5.42 -6.09
N LEU A 494 -8.38 5.35 -7.26
CA LEU A 494 -8.67 6.54 -8.08
C LEU A 494 -9.61 7.51 -7.36
N ALA A 495 -10.66 6.99 -6.70
CA ALA A 495 -11.57 7.81 -5.90
C ALA A 495 -10.86 8.44 -4.69
N ALA A 496 -9.92 7.74 -4.04
CA ALA A 496 -9.12 8.27 -2.95
C ALA A 496 -8.24 9.44 -3.42
N ILE A 497 -7.55 9.29 -4.54
CA ILE A 497 -6.73 10.36 -5.14
C ILE A 497 -7.60 11.57 -5.49
N ALA A 498 -8.73 11.37 -6.17
CA ALA A 498 -9.65 12.45 -6.54
C ALA A 498 -10.24 13.14 -5.30
N GLY A 499 -10.63 12.38 -4.28
CA GLY A 499 -11.13 12.89 -3.01
C GLY A 499 -10.08 13.71 -2.26
N LEU A 500 -8.85 13.21 -2.18
CA LEU A 500 -7.74 13.91 -1.56
C LEU A 500 -7.43 15.22 -2.30
N ALA A 501 -7.33 15.18 -3.64
CA ALA A 501 -7.13 16.36 -4.47
C ALA A 501 -8.23 17.40 -4.23
N GLY A 502 -9.52 16.98 -4.24
CA GLY A 502 -10.64 17.86 -3.93
C GLY A 502 -10.56 18.45 -2.51
N SER A 503 -10.11 17.67 -1.53
CA SER A 503 -9.94 18.15 -0.15
C SER A 503 -8.78 19.15 0.00
N LEU A 504 -7.70 19.03 -0.78
CA LEU A 504 -6.53 19.90 -0.71
C LEU A 504 -6.72 21.19 -1.51
N PHE A 505 -7.22 21.09 -2.74
CA PHE A 505 -7.29 22.24 -3.66
C PHE A 505 -8.53 23.12 -3.43
N ILE A 506 -9.63 22.57 -2.90
CA ILE A 506 -10.83 23.36 -2.64
C ILE A 506 -10.69 24.07 -1.30
N GLN A 507 -10.62 25.38 -1.31
CA GLN A 507 -10.52 26.23 -0.13
C GLN A 507 -11.93 26.68 0.33
N ARG A 508 -12.26 26.47 1.59
CA ARG A 508 -13.53 26.90 2.19
C ARG A 508 -13.41 28.32 2.69
N ARG A 509 -14.31 29.19 2.23
CA ARG A 509 -14.36 30.63 2.56
C ARG A 509 -15.76 31.01 2.93
N ARG A 510 -15.89 31.92 3.92
CA ARG A 510 -17.14 32.50 4.37
C ARG A 510 -17.05 34.01 4.26
N VAL A 511 -18.12 34.64 3.79
CA VAL A 511 -18.25 36.08 3.69
C VAL A 511 -19.58 36.47 4.30
N TRP A 512 -19.55 37.52 5.08
CA TRP A 512 -20.75 38.14 5.67
C TRP A 512 -20.77 39.60 5.25
N VAL A 513 -21.98 40.07 4.92
CA VAL A 513 -22.26 41.47 4.61
C VAL A 513 -23.42 41.93 5.51
N ARG A 514 -23.17 42.85 6.40
CA ARG A 514 -24.16 43.46 7.28
C ARG A 514 -24.45 44.87 6.81
N ALA A 515 -25.70 45.28 6.75
CA ALA A 515 -26.13 46.64 6.45
C ALA A 515 -27.17 47.09 7.49
N VAL A 516 -26.84 48.11 8.25
CA VAL A 516 -27.67 48.67 9.32
C VAL A 516 -27.72 50.19 9.23
N THR A 517 -28.82 50.83 9.61
CA THR A 517 -28.93 52.28 9.68
C THR A 517 -28.11 52.79 10.86
N GLY A 518 -27.18 53.69 10.62
CA GLY A 518 -26.39 54.36 11.65
C GLY A 518 -27.21 55.42 12.45
N PRO A 519 -26.62 55.96 13.52
CA PRO A 519 -27.27 57.00 14.35
C PRO A 519 -27.63 58.28 13.59
N ASP A 520 -26.93 58.54 12.52
CA ASP A 520 -27.06 59.68 11.61
C ASP A 520 -28.04 59.45 10.44
N GLY A 521 -28.75 58.29 10.45
CA GLY A 521 -29.69 57.91 9.38
C GLY A 521 -29.02 57.33 8.12
N VAL A 522 -27.69 57.34 8.02
CA VAL A 522 -26.93 56.79 6.90
C VAL A 522 -26.65 55.32 7.11
N THR A 523 -26.77 54.51 6.07
CA THR A 523 -26.50 53.05 6.14
C THR A 523 -25.02 52.77 6.32
N VAL A 524 -24.68 52.04 7.37
CA VAL A 524 -23.34 51.48 7.60
C VAL A 524 -23.29 50.06 7.04
N VAL A 525 -22.37 49.82 6.14
CA VAL A 525 -22.11 48.50 5.56
C VAL A 525 -20.83 47.96 6.16
N GLU A 526 -20.91 46.76 6.75
CA GLU A 526 -19.78 45.99 7.25
C GLU A 526 -19.66 44.73 6.44
N MET A 527 -18.48 44.45 5.89
CA MET A 527 -18.20 43.24 5.19
C MET A 527 -17.01 42.54 5.85
N ALA A 528 -17.10 41.21 6.06
CA ALA A 528 -16.03 40.46 6.66
C ALA A 528 -15.88 39.08 6.03
N GLY A 529 -14.64 38.62 5.97
CA GLY A 529 -14.27 37.35 5.39
C GLY A 529 -13.51 36.44 6.38
N LEU A 530 -13.74 35.13 6.27
CA LEU A 530 -13.06 34.11 7.04
C LEU A 530 -12.65 32.95 6.12
N GLY A 531 -11.36 32.68 6.03
CA GLY A 531 -10.79 31.46 5.42
C GLY A 531 -10.36 30.47 6.49
N ARG A 532 -10.34 29.19 6.15
CA ARG A 532 -9.86 28.15 7.07
C ARG A 532 -8.34 27.98 7.05
N SER A 533 -7.65 28.52 6.05
CA SER A 533 -6.20 28.53 5.93
C SER A 533 -5.71 29.94 5.56
N GLU A 534 -4.52 30.29 6.02
CA GLU A 534 -3.88 31.57 5.68
C GLU A 534 -3.59 31.73 4.16
N SER A 535 -3.44 30.62 3.44
CA SER A 535 -3.29 30.61 1.99
C SER A 535 -4.57 30.99 1.22
N ALA A 536 -5.71 31.10 1.90
CA ALA A 536 -6.92 31.60 1.27
C ALA A 536 -6.77 33.10 1.11
N LYS A 537 -6.65 33.60 -0.12
CA LYS A 537 -6.62 35.02 -0.48
C LYS A 537 -7.96 35.73 -0.14
N VAL A 538 -8.37 35.62 1.14
CA VAL A 538 -9.68 36.10 1.59
C VAL A 538 -9.72 37.62 1.61
N ALA A 539 -8.62 38.27 1.96
CA ALA A 539 -8.55 39.72 1.98
C ALA A 539 -8.64 40.32 0.57
N GLU A 540 -7.95 39.74 -0.41
CA GLU A 540 -8.03 40.16 -1.83
C GLU A 540 -9.46 39.92 -2.37
N GLU A 541 -10.03 38.72 -2.17
CA GLU A 541 -11.39 38.42 -2.62
C GLU A 541 -12.44 39.33 -1.93
N LEU A 542 -12.23 39.66 -0.65
CA LEU A 542 -13.12 40.56 0.08
C LEU A 542 -13.03 41.98 -0.48
N SER A 543 -11.83 42.48 -0.81
CA SER A 543 -11.61 43.78 -1.46
C SER A 543 -12.31 43.87 -2.81
N ASP A 544 -12.19 42.81 -3.63
CA ASP A 544 -12.88 42.74 -4.94
C ASP A 544 -14.40 42.74 -4.80
N LEU A 545 -14.91 41.98 -3.79
CA LEU A 545 -16.33 41.94 -3.51
C LEU A 545 -16.86 43.28 -2.94
N ALA A 546 -16.06 43.94 -2.10
CA ALA A 546 -16.38 45.28 -1.56
C ALA A 546 -16.41 46.32 -2.69
N ALA A 547 -15.40 46.34 -3.58
CA ALA A 547 -15.38 47.23 -4.72
C ALA A 547 -16.61 47.04 -5.65
N ALA A 548 -16.93 45.75 -5.94
CA ALA A 548 -18.10 45.41 -6.77
C ALA A 548 -19.44 45.80 -6.12
N LEU A 549 -19.55 45.71 -4.80
CA LEU A 549 -20.74 46.11 -4.07
C LEU A 549 -20.83 47.62 -3.94
N HIS A 550 -19.69 48.30 -3.78
CA HIS A 550 -19.57 49.74 -3.74
C HIS A 550 -20.10 50.44 -5.00
N ALA A 551 -19.89 49.79 -6.16
CA ALA A 551 -20.42 50.28 -7.45
C ALA A 551 -21.99 50.31 -7.44
N THR A 552 -22.63 49.48 -6.64
CA THR A 552 -24.10 49.38 -6.55
C THR A 552 -24.67 50.20 -5.36
N ALA A 553 -23.85 50.44 -4.35
CA ALA A 553 -24.20 51.19 -3.13
C ALA A 553 -23.02 52.14 -2.81
N PRO A 554 -22.85 53.23 -3.58
CA PRO A 554 -21.72 54.15 -3.44
C PRO A 554 -21.68 54.80 -2.07
N THR A 555 -20.50 55.32 -1.68
CA THR A 555 -20.28 56.01 -0.41
C THR A 555 -21.15 57.25 -0.31
N ALA A 556 -21.80 57.49 0.83
CA ALA A 556 -22.43 58.78 1.09
C ALA A 556 -21.39 59.88 1.13
N ALA A 557 -21.73 61.04 0.55
CA ALA A 557 -20.88 62.24 0.63
C ALA A 557 -20.60 62.56 2.11
N PRO A 558 -19.39 63.04 2.45
CA PRO A 558 -19.12 63.53 3.80
C PRO A 558 -20.12 64.62 4.12
N THR A 559 -20.93 64.47 5.13
CA THR A 559 -21.76 65.56 5.66
C THR A 559 -20.77 66.59 6.21
N GLU A 560 -20.64 67.76 5.53
CA GLU A 560 -19.94 68.89 6.13
C GLU A 560 -20.56 69.21 7.47
N PRO A 561 -19.79 69.40 8.55
CA PRO A 561 -20.33 69.85 9.79
C PRO A 561 -20.90 71.23 9.55
N THR A 562 -22.22 71.39 9.72
CA THR A 562 -22.90 72.68 9.73
C THR A 562 -22.22 73.56 10.79
N ALA A 563 -21.55 74.59 10.32
CA ALA A 563 -21.04 75.65 11.17
C ALA A 563 -22.23 76.40 11.78
N SER A 564 -22.45 76.25 13.08
CA SER A 564 -23.28 77.16 13.87
C SER A 564 -22.60 77.42 15.20
N GLU A 565 -22.31 78.70 15.36
CA GLU A 565 -21.94 79.45 16.56
C GLU A 565 -20.48 79.37 17.05
N ALA A 566 -19.75 80.31 16.45
CA ALA A 566 -18.62 80.95 17.08
C ALA A 566 -19.13 81.95 18.13
N SER A 567 -18.56 81.94 19.32
CA SER A 567 -18.37 83.18 20.07
C SER A 567 -17.16 83.03 20.98
N GLU A 568 -16.17 83.79 20.63
CA GLU A 568 -15.21 84.58 21.41
C GLU A 568 -14.72 84.02 22.76
N THR A 569 -13.45 83.76 22.91
CA THR A 569 -12.55 84.72 23.61
C THR A 569 -11.07 84.37 23.38
N SER A 570 -10.36 85.45 23.06
CA SER A 570 -8.92 85.58 22.91
C SER A 570 -8.13 85.17 24.17
N THR A 571 -6.95 84.76 24.04
CA THR A 571 -5.66 85.34 24.34
C THR A 571 -4.53 84.29 24.34
N GLU A 572 -3.62 84.54 23.48
CA GLU A 572 -2.17 84.86 23.62
C GLU A 572 -1.21 83.80 24.13
N SER A 573 -0.31 83.57 23.33
CA SER A 573 1.14 83.47 23.47
C SER A 573 1.80 82.25 22.83
N ALA A 574 2.65 82.58 21.95
CA ALA A 574 3.55 81.77 21.11
C ALA A 574 4.73 81.09 21.88
N PRO A 575 5.71 80.58 21.15
CA PRO A 575 6.11 79.21 20.94
C PRO A 575 7.54 78.93 21.51
N PRO A 576 8.38 78.08 21.04
CA PRO A 576 8.45 76.68 20.64
C PRO A 576 9.55 75.89 21.44
N ALA A 577 9.62 74.60 21.30
CA ALA A 577 10.92 73.88 21.38
C ALA A 577 10.75 72.41 20.93
N GLU A 578 11.35 72.04 19.82
CA GLU A 578 12.06 70.81 19.65
C GLU A 578 13.21 70.71 20.68
N PRO A 579 13.84 69.63 21.12
CA PRO A 579 14.09 68.36 20.42
C PRO A 579 14.21 67.15 21.38
N ALA A 580 14.47 66.00 20.87
CA ALA A 580 15.56 65.10 21.22
C ALA A 580 15.22 63.61 21.09
N ARG A 581 15.92 62.95 20.18
CA ARG A 581 16.25 61.54 20.33
C ARG A 581 17.09 61.29 21.60
N PRO A 582 17.04 60.14 22.20
CA PRO A 582 18.22 59.30 22.34
C PRO A 582 17.89 57.84 22.12
N ALA A 583 18.71 57.10 21.49
CA ALA A 583 20.02 56.46 21.78
C ALA A 583 19.85 54.95 22.02
N GLU A 584 20.48 54.19 21.15
CA GLU A 584 20.83 52.78 21.29
C GLU A 584 21.70 52.53 22.53
N PRO A 585 21.83 51.27 22.95
CA PRO A 585 23.16 50.75 23.20
C PRO A 585 23.41 49.38 22.50
N THR A 586 24.37 49.33 21.66
CA THR A 586 25.73 48.69 21.72
C THR A 586 25.76 47.19 22.01
N GLY A 587 26.36 46.49 21.08
CA GLY A 587 26.75 45.12 20.93
C GLY A 587 27.81 44.58 21.93
N PRO A 588 28.56 43.49 21.69
CA PRO A 588 29.72 43.47 20.75
C PRO A 588 29.80 42.20 19.87
N SER A 589 30.31 42.28 18.67
CA SER A 589 31.70 42.14 18.17
C SER A 589 32.25 40.72 18.15
N ALA A 590 32.59 40.17 17.01
CA ALA A 590 33.89 40.07 16.34
C ALA A 590 33.74 39.25 15.05
N SER A 591 34.14 39.74 14.02
CA SER A 591 35.38 39.81 13.17
C SER A 591 35.41 38.64 12.16
N ALA A 592 35.59 38.84 10.98
CA ALA A 592 36.47 39.45 9.93
C ALA A 592 36.63 38.39 8.86
N SER A 593 36.81 38.53 7.61
CA SER A 593 37.28 39.46 6.64
C SER A 593 37.02 38.87 5.24
N ALA A 594 36.63 39.73 4.29
CA ALA A 594 37.25 40.09 3.03
C ALA A 594 37.51 38.95 2.02
N ASP A 595 37.20 38.97 0.74
CA ASP A 595 37.39 39.97 -0.31
C ASP A 595 36.58 39.54 -1.56
N GLY A 596 36.01 40.43 -2.31
CA GLY A 596 35.58 40.24 -3.69
C GLY A 596 36.69 40.80 -4.66
N PRO A 597 36.48 41.06 -5.95
CA PRO A 597 35.31 40.88 -6.82
C PRO A 597 35.66 40.29 -8.22
N ASP A 598 34.63 40.25 -9.07
CA ASP A 598 34.69 40.45 -10.53
C ASP A 598 34.47 39.27 -11.51
N GLY A 599 33.45 39.42 -12.31
CA GLY A 599 33.54 39.44 -13.77
C GLY A 599 33.19 38.14 -14.54
N GLY A 600 32.05 38.16 -15.26
CA GLY A 600 32.04 37.58 -16.61
C GLY A 600 31.17 36.35 -16.90
N LYS A 601 30.04 36.57 -17.54
CA LYS A 601 29.31 35.59 -18.42
C LYS A 601 29.97 35.60 -19.82
N PRO A 602 29.65 34.72 -20.80
CA PRO A 602 28.75 33.51 -20.86
C PRO A 602 29.32 32.31 -21.66
N GLY A 603 28.60 31.19 -21.72
CA GLY A 603 28.76 30.25 -22.85
C GLY A 603 28.46 28.80 -22.58
N ALA A 604 27.36 28.34 -23.11
CA ALA A 604 26.94 27.02 -23.65
C ALA A 604 27.81 25.78 -23.49
N GLY A 605 27.15 24.63 -23.21
CA GLY A 605 27.66 23.31 -23.57
C GLY A 605 27.20 22.18 -22.64
N SER A 606 26.25 21.41 -23.12
CA SER A 606 25.84 20.08 -22.71
C SER A 606 26.98 19.12 -22.32
N VAL A 607 26.75 18.24 -21.35
CA VAL A 607 26.95 16.77 -21.38
C VAL A 607 26.72 16.22 -19.98
N ASP A 608 25.83 15.23 -19.86
CA ASP A 608 25.63 14.38 -18.70
C ASP A 608 26.85 13.54 -18.37
N PRO A 609 27.07 13.16 -17.10
CA PRO A 609 27.77 11.93 -16.79
C PRO A 609 26.88 10.92 -16.01
N ALA A 610 27.00 9.68 -16.45
CA ALA A 610 26.45 8.46 -15.89
C ALA A 610 26.91 8.15 -14.46
N PRO A 611 26.14 7.32 -13.69
CA PRO A 611 26.47 6.97 -12.32
C PRO A 611 27.50 5.86 -12.21
N SER A 612 28.41 6.04 -11.27
CA SER A 612 29.48 5.13 -10.84
C SER A 612 28.95 3.90 -10.12
N THR A 613 29.49 2.74 -10.49
CA THR A 613 29.42 1.43 -9.83
C THR A 613 30.05 1.44 -8.44
N PRO A 614 29.54 0.67 -7.46
CA PRO A 614 30.24 0.41 -6.21
C PRO A 614 31.22 -0.77 -6.32
N GLU A 615 32.42 -0.55 -5.81
CA GLU A 615 33.51 -1.50 -5.65
C GLU A 615 33.16 -2.66 -4.71
N THR A 616 33.62 -3.85 -5.11
CA THR A 616 33.64 -5.08 -4.31
C THR A 616 34.83 -5.06 -3.36
N PRO A 617 34.71 -5.40 -2.08
CA PRO A 617 35.88 -5.58 -1.22
C PRO A 617 36.53 -6.95 -1.42
N ALA A 618 37.84 -6.91 -1.53
CA ALA A 618 38.76 -8.04 -1.65
C ALA A 618 38.76 -8.92 -0.39
N VAL A 619 38.79 -10.23 -0.61
CA VAL A 619 39.04 -11.27 0.41
C VAL A 619 40.55 -11.42 0.59
N PRO A 620 41.10 -11.45 1.82
CA PRO A 620 42.47 -11.80 2.04
C PRO A 620 42.68 -13.31 2.06
N ALA A 621 43.74 -13.75 1.38
CA ALA A 621 44.27 -15.10 1.45
C ALA A 621 45.11 -15.28 2.73
N GLU A 622 44.84 -16.33 3.49
CA GLU A 622 45.73 -16.97 4.47
C GLU A 622 45.48 -18.47 4.33
N GLY A 623 46.38 -19.32 4.11
CA GLY A 623 47.69 -19.55 4.70
C GLY A 623 47.66 -21.01 5.16
N ALA A 624 48.40 -21.87 4.45
CA ALA A 624 48.58 -23.27 4.81
C ALA A 624 49.18 -23.43 6.21
N GLU A 625 48.73 -24.42 6.96
CA GLU A 625 49.55 -25.41 7.65
C GLU A 625 48.77 -26.38 8.53
N LYS A 626 49.10 -27.65 8.32
CA LYS A 626 48.89 -28.89 9.09
C LYS A 626 47.54 -29.60 8.90
#